data_ebf5d7bf7b0a815bd3a8aaee9d5d1ad9
#
_entry.id   ebf5d7bf7b0a815bd3a8aaee9d5d1ad9
#
_cell.length_a   1.000
_cell.length_b   1.000
_cell.length_c   1.000
_cell.angle_alpha   90.00
_cell.angle_beta   90.00
_cell.angle_gamma   90.00
#
_symmetry.space_group_name_H-M   'P 1'
#
loop_
_entity.id
_entity.type
_entity.pdbx_description
1 polymer ?
#
loop_
_entity_poly.entity_id
_entity_poly.type
_entity_poly.pdbx_seq_one_letter_code
_entity_poly.pdbx_strand_id
1 'polypeptide(L)'
;MMKYRHLFILLLFFLTSNASCEYYSGSTDDSARIMRVPVWAFLEGQPGTMDGDDSSSFIPPKMALQEVSSFLLTGMSYGWGFSYTPSDARRGVKEVFEMKPIGEEKIKKEEISIKEVRVKYPYIYCWAEYNLSNDEVARHKSWQDLKYKSIKGRGEGLRKNETEGVKKAYIDAIKKAIHSYARKIEKNRPKEIIGEVLIKSSPRLFCTSGLFKAEIELYINIKEIVPYTAF
;
A
#
# COMPACT_ATOMS: atom_id res chain seq x y z
N MET A 1 -52.73 -9.23 53.77
CA MET A 1 -52.76 -9.67 52.38
C MET A 1 -52.16 -8.64 51.40
N MET A 2 -51.13 -7.90 51.75
CA MET A 2 -50.58 -6.81 50.89
C MET A 2 -49.12 -6.99 50.48
N LYS A 3 -48.44 -8.07 50.90
CA LYS A 3 -47.01 -8.31 50.60
C LYS A 3 -46.73 -9.07 49.28
N TYR A 4 -47.72 -9.68 48.66
CA TYR A 4 -47.51 -10.46 47.43
C TYR A 4 -47.87 -9.72 46.13
N ARG A 5 -48.51 -8.58 46.23
CA ARG A 5 -48.90 -7.79 45.02
C ARG A 5 -47.73 -7.13 44.33
N HIS A 6 -46.67 -6.77 45.08
CA HIS A 6 -45.47 -6.18 44.50
C HIS A 6 -44.52 -7.24 43.89
N LEU A 7 -44.56 -8.45 44.39
CA LEU A 7 -43.75 -9.55 43.87
C LEU A 7 -44.24 -10.01 42.48
N PHE A 8 -45.58 -9.94 42.27
CA PHE A 8 -46.19 -10.33 41.00
C PHE A 8 -45.94 -9.28 39.90
N ILE A 9 -45.84 -8.02 40.25
CA ILE A 9 -45.54 -6.94 39.30
C ILE A 9 -44.07 -7.01 38.88
N LEU A 10 -43.15 -7.39 39.78
CA LEU A 10 -41.73 -7.58 39.49
C LEU A 10 -41.46 -8.78 38.60
N LEU A 11 -42.27 -9.85 38.75
CA LEU A 11 -42.15 -11.07 37.91
C LEU A 11 -42.68 -10.84 36.49
N LEU A 12 -43.68 -9.94 36.32
CA LEU A 12 -44.23 -9.58 35.01
C LEU A 12 -43.27 -8.67 34.20
N PHE A 13 -42.41 -7.89 34.90
CA PHE A 13 -41.38 -7.07 34.22
C PHE A 13 -40.20 -7.88 33.69
N PHE A 14 -39.95 -9.09 34.25
CA PHE A 14 -38.90 -9.96 33.79
C PHE A 14 -39.32 -10.83 32.58
N LEU A 15 -40.58 -10.95 32.27
CA LEU A 15 -41.11 -11.78 31.17
C LEU A 15 -41.29 -11.03 29.85
N THR A 16 -41.04 -9.71 29.82
CA THR A 16 -41.17 -8.90 28.58
C THR A 16 -39.83 -8.51 27.94
N SER A 17 -38.71 -8.95 28.49
CA SER A 17 -37.42 -8.86 27.82
C SER A 17 -37.19 -10.11 26.94
N ASN A 18 -38.13 -10.42 26.07
CA ASN A 18 -37.82 -11.14 24.86
C ASN A 18 -36.99 -10.18 24.01
N ALA A 19 -35.68 -10.20 24.19
CA ALA A 19 -34.75 -9.67 23.23
C ALA A 19 -35.09 -10.36 21.91
N SER A 20 -35.83 -9.66 21.05
CA SER A 20 -35.83 -9.92 19.63
C SER A 20 -34.37 -9.87 19.21
N CYS A 21 -33.76 -11.05 19.11
CA CYS A 21 -32.58 -11.20 18.34
C CYS A 21 -33.02 -10.88 16.91
N GLU A 22 -33.05 -9.59 16.57
CA GLU A 22 -33.09 -9.19 15.18
C GLU A 22 -31.89 -9.87 14.56
N TYR A 23 -32.19 -10.90 13.78
CA TYR A 23 -31.27 -11.47 12.81
C TYR A 23 -30.89 -10.29 11.90
N TYR A 24 -29.78 -9.65 12.25
CA TYR A 24 -29.17 -8.62 11.42
C TYR A 24 -28.73 -9.36 10.16
N SER A 25 -29.67 -9.43 9.21
CA SER A 25 -29.37 -9.78 7.82
C SER A 25 -28.30 -8.80 7.40
N GLY A 26 -27.06 -9.31 7.32
CA GLY A 26 -25.88 -8.51 7.10
C GLY A 26 -26.08 -7.56 5.92
N SER A 27 -26.29 -6.30 6.22
CA SER A 27 -25.79 -5.27 5.34
C SER A 27 -24.30 -5.54 5.24
N THR A 28 -23.87 -6.15 4.16
CA THR A 28 -22.45 -6.24 3.80
C THR A 28 -21.95 -4.82 3.90
N ASP A 29 -21.07 -4.59 4.86
CA ASP A 29 -20.49 -3.27 5.11
C ASP A 29 -19.69 -2.89 3.85
N ASP A 30 -20.33 -2.19 2.92
CA ASP A 30 -19.73 -1.77 1.66
C ASP A 30 -18.46 -0.93 1.91
N SER A 31 -18.35 -0.31 3.09
CA SER A 31 -17.17 0.43 3.49
C SER A 31 -15.93 -0.46 3.62
N ALA A 32 -16.10 -1.73 3.99
CA ALA A 32 -15.00 -2.70 4.09
C ALA A 32 -14.44 -3.16 2.73
N ARG A 33 -15.14 -2.84 1.63
CA ARG A 33 -14.74 -3.20 0.26
C ARG A 33 -14.05 -2.07 -0.47
N ILE A 34 -14.10 -0.85 0.04
CA ILE A 34 -13.49 0.30 -0.63
C ILE A 34 -12.08 0.48 -0.12
N MET A 35 -11.12 0.27 -1.02
CA MET A 35 -9.71 0.61 -0.77
C MET A 35 -9.47 2.05 -1.18
N ARG A 36 -8.92 2.87 -0.27
CA ARG A 36 -8.64 4.30 -0.49
C ARG A 36 -7.18 4.63 -0.28
N VAL A 37 -6.65 5.48 -1.14
CA VAL A 37 -5.30 6.03 -0.96
C VAL A 37 -5.29 7.52 -1.29
N PRO A 38 -4.67 8.38 -0.44
CA PRO A 38 -4.49 9.78 -0.76
C PRO A 38 -3.35 9.92 -1.77
N VAL A 39 -3.60 10.63 -2.85
CA VAL A 39 -2.61 10.94 -3.87
C VAL A 39 -2.63 12.42 -4.21
N TRP A 40 -1.50 12.90 -4.70
CA TRP A 40 -1.38 14.28 -5.16
C TRP A 40 -0.40 14.38 -6.34
N ALA A 41 -0.53 15.42 -7.12
CA ALA A 41 0.35 15.74 -8.24
C ALA A 41 0.61 17.24 -8.32
N PHE A 42 1.61 17.64 -9.08
CA PHE A 42 1.80 19.04 -9.45
C PHE A 42 0.78 19.45 -10.51
N LEU A 43 0.27 20.69 -10.42
CA LEU A 43 -0.63 21.26 -11.42
C LEU A 43 0.11 21.65 -12.70
N GLU A 44 1.37 22.05 -12.57
CA GLU A 44 2.22 22.55 -13.65
C GLU A 44 3.57 21.84 -13.61
N GLY A 45 4.21 21.73 -14.76
CA GLY A 45 5.60 21.27 -14.89
C GLY A 45 6.56 22.17 -14.15
N GLN A 46 7.75 21.67 -13.88
CA GLN A 46 8.77 22.47 -13.20
C GLN A 46 9.26 23.62 -14.10
N PRO A 47 9.40 24.85 -13.56
CA PRO A 47 10.08 25.91 -14.27
C PRO A 47 11.52 25.49 -14.63
N GLY A 48 11.93 25.68 -15.86
CA GLY A 48 13.28 25.36 -16.35
C GLY A 48 13.44 24.00 -17.04
N THR A 49 12.40 23.19 -17.13
CA THR A 49 12.42 21.97 -17.97
C THR A 49 11.98 22.24 -19.41
N MET A 50 11.65 23.50 -19.75
CA MET A 50 11.16 23.88 -21.09
C MET A 50 12.27 24.32 -22.06
N ASP A 51 13.50 24.51 -21.60
CA ASP A 51 14.60 24.96 -22.46
C ASP A 51 15.60 23.81 -22.70
N GLY A 52 15.53 23.26 -23.90
CA GLY A 52 16.61 22.46 -24.49
C GLY A 52 16.47 20.96 -24.39
N ASP A 53 16.14 20.37 -25.48
CA ASP A 53 16.61 19.07 -25.99
C ASP A 53 16.39 17.83 -25.09
N ASP A 54 15.27 17.67 -24.58
CA ASP A 54 14.52 16.45 -24.29
C ASP A 54 13.22 16.90 -23.64
N SER A 55 12.16 16.84 -24.44
CA SER A 55 10.81 17.02 -23.94
C SER A 55 10.51 15.91 -22.94
N SER A 56 10.97 16.08 -21.70
CA SER A 56 10.37 15.37 -20.57
C SER A 56 8.93 15.87 -20.54
N SER A 57 8.08 15.17 -21.26
CA SER A 57 6.71 15.53 -21.48
C SER A 57 6.03 15.64 -20.13
N PHE A 58 5.70 16.86 -19.72
CA PHE A 58 4.88 17.11 -18.56
C PHE A 58 3.65 16.20 -18.63
N ILE A 59 3.54 15.29 -17.66
CA ILE A 59 2.39 14.40 -17.57
C ILE A 59 1.24 15.20 -16.96
N PRO A 60 0.10 15.35 -17.65
CA PRO A 60 -1.05 16.05 -17.12
C PRO A 60 -1.44 15.52 -15.72
N PRO A 61 -1.82 16.40 -14.77
CA PRO A 61 -2.08 15.99 -13.37
C PRO A 61 -3.04 14.83 -13.24
N LYS A 62 -4.08 14.77 -14.07
CA LYS A 62 -5.03 13.66 -14.11
C LYS A 62 -4.34 12.32 -14.40
N MET A 63 -3.46 12.29 -15.39
CA MET A 63 -2.73 11.08 -15.77
C MET A 63 -1.72 10.68 -14.69
N ALA A 64 -1.02 11.66 -14.12
CA ALA A 64 -0.08 11.44 -13.02
C ALA A 64 -0.79 10.82 -11.79
N LEU A 65 -1.94 11.39 -11.39
CA LEU A 65 -2.76 10.86 -10.30
C LEU A 65 -3.22 9.43 -10.57
N GLN A 66 -3.74 9.14 -11.77
CA GLN A 66 -4.19 7.80 -12.15
C GLN A 66 -3.05 6.77 -12.13
N GLU A 67 -1.87 7.17 -12.60
CA GLU A 67 -0.71 6.28 -12.67
C GLU A 67 -0.15 5.93 -11.29
N VAL A 68 -0.01 6.92 -10.41
CA VAL A 68 0.41 6.70 -9.03
C VAL A 68 -0.64 5.90 -8.26
N SER A 69 -1.93 6.21 -8.47
CA SER A 69 -3.03 5.48 -7.82
C SER A 69 -3.06 4.01 -8.24
N SER A 70 -2.94 3.71 -9.53
CA SER A 70 -2.89 2.34 -10.05
C SER A 70 -1.72 1.56 -9.42
N PHE A 71 -0.54 2.17 -9.31
CA PHE A 71 0.62 1.57 -8.65
C PHE A 71 0.34 1.27 -7.18
N LEU A 72 -0.16 2.24 -6.41
CA LEU A 72 -0.38 2.08 -4.99
C LEU A 72 -1.52 1.11 -4.67
N LEU A 73 -2.66 1.24 -5.35
CA LEU A 73 -3.81 0.36 -5.16
C LEU A 73 -3.49 -1.09 -5.56
N THR A 74 -2.71 -1.30 -6.64
CA THR A 74 -2.19 -2.62 -7.00
C THR A 74 -1.36 -3.21 -5.85
N GLY A 75 -0.46 -2.42 -5.27
CA GLY A 75 0.36 -2.86 -4.15
C GLY A 75 -0.42 -3.10 -2.85
N MET A 76 -1.56 -2.43 -2.67
CA MET A 76 -2.45 -2.63 -1.51
C MET A 76 -3.38 -3.81 -1.70
N SER A 77 -3.85 -4.11 -2.93
CA SER A 77 -4.80 -5.18 -3.23
C SER A 77 -4.10 -6.51 -3.50
N TYR A 78 -3.19 -6.52 -4.47
CA TYR A 78 -2.52 -7.74 -4.93
C TYR A 78 -1.15 -7.94 -4.28
N GLY A 79 -0.43 -6.84 -4.01
CA GLY A 79 0.97 -6.87 -3.58
C GLY A 79 1.92 -7.13 -4.75
N TRP A 80 3.20 -7.29 -4.43
CA TRP A 80 4.26 -7.58 -5.40
C TRP A 80 5.12 -8.76 -4.98
N GLY A 81 5.40 -9.64 -5.94
CA GLY A 81 6.53 -10.54 -5.88
C GLY A 81 7.82 -9.76 -6.15
N PHE A 82 8.88 -10.06 -5.43
CA PHE A 82 10.18 -9.43 -5.60
C PHE A 82 11.32 -10.44 -5.64
N SER A 83 12.38 -10.06 -6.38
CA SER A 83 13.71 -10.64 -6.32
C SER A 83 14.69 -9.52 -5.96
N TYR A 84 15.53 -9.76 -4.97
CA TYR A 84 16.50 -8.79 -4.47
C TYR A 84 17.88 -9.42 -4.31
N THR A 85 18.83 -8.92 -5.09
CA THR A 85 20.26 -9.24 -4.99
C THR A 85 20.96 -8.08 -4.28
N PRO A 86 21.41 -8.23 -3.02
CA PRO A 86 22.14 -7.17 -2.33
C PRO A 86 23.51 -6.92 -2.99
N SER A 87 23.96 -5.65 -2.97
CA SER A 87 25.31 -5.34 -3.46
C SER A 87 26.37 -6.04 -2.62
N ASP A 88 27.39 -6.62 -3.27
CA ASP A 88 28.58 -7.18 -2.62
C ASP A 88 29.85 -6.71 -3.34
N ALA A 89 30.48 -5.69 -2.79
CA ALA A 89 31.71 -5.12 -3.36
C ALA A 89 32.88 -6.13 -3.39
N ARG A 90 32.93 -7.06 -2.41
CA ARG A 90 34.01 -8.09 -2.39
C ARG A 90 33.90 -9.08 -3.53
N ARG A 91 32.66 -9.34 -3.99
CA ARG A 91 32.35 -10.26 -5.11
C ARG A 91 32.08 -9.53 -6.43
N GLY A 92 32.17 -8.20 -6.46
CA GLY A 92 31.84 -7.41 -7.65
C GLY A 92 30.36 -7.43 -8.03
N VAL A 93 29.46 -7.81 -7.12
CA VAL A 93 28.02 -7.92 -7.39
C VAL A 93 27.35 -6.56 -7.21
N LYS A 94 26.64 -6.09 -8.24
CA LYS A 94 25.81 -4.89 -8.17
C LYS A 94 24.45 -5.21 -7.55
N GLU A 95 23.86 -4.22 -6.86
CA GLU A 95 22.51 -4.33 -6.35
C GLU A 95 21.51 -4.44 -7.50
N VAL A 96 20.63 -5.45 -7.44
CA VAL A 96 19.52 -5.63 -8.38
C VAL A 96 18.23 -5.80 -7.56
N PHE A 97 17.19 -5.08 -7.94
CA PHE A 97 15.87 -5.21 -7.33
C PHE A 97 14.81 -5.22 -8.41
N GLU A 98 14.12 -6.33 -8.53
CA GLU A 98 13.01 -6.52 -9.45
C GLU A 98 11.72 -6.74 -8.71
N MET A 99 10.63 -6.20 -9.25
CA MET A 99 9.32 -6.25 -8.62
C MET A 99 8.23 -6.41 -9.68
N LYS A 100 7.31 -7.36 -9.46
CA LYS A 100 6.18 -7.64 -10.36
C LYS A 100 4.90 -7.80 -9.55
N PRO A 101 3.72 -7.39 -10.06
CA PRO A 101 2.44 -7.67 -9.40
C PRO A 101 2.26 -9.17 -9.18
N ILE A 102 1.69 -9.56 -8.06
CA ILE A 102 1.33 -10.95 -7.80
C ILE A 102 0.17 -11.31 -8.72
N GLY A 103 0.29 -12.43 -9.46
CA GLY A 103 -0.72 -12.87 -10.43
C GLY A 103 -0.73 -12.07 -11.73
N GLU A 104 0.30 -11.21 -11.98
CA GLU A 104 0.41 -10.35 -13.17
C GLU A 104 -0.73 -9.34 -13.33
N GLU A 105 -1.65 -9.30 -12.39
CA GLU A 105 -2.80 -8.39 -12.41
C GLU A 105 -2.40 -7.00 -11.90
N LYS A 106 -2.91 -5.98 -12.61
CA LYS A 106 -2.79 -4.58 -12.21
C LYS A 106 -4.16 -3.94 -12.22
N ILE A 107 -4.43 -3.13 -11.22
CA ILE A 107 -5.64 -2.30 -11.23
C ILE A 107 -5.56 -1.32 -12.38
N LYS A 108 -6.53 -1.40 -13.29
CA LYS A 108 -6.61 -0.54 -14.46
C LYS A 108 -7.02 0.86 -14.04
N LYS A 109 -6.53 1.86 -14.76
CA LYS A 109 -6.81 3.28 -14.47
C LYS A 109 -8.31 3.61 -14.53
N GLU A 110 -9.05 2.90 -15.37
CA GLU A 110 -10.50 3.04 -15.59
C GLU A 110 -11.33 2.53 -14.41
N GLU A 111 -10.78 1.61 -13.60
CA GLU A 111 -11.42 1.04 -12.42
C GLU A 111 -11.25 1.92 -11.17
N ILE A 112 -10.43 2.95 -11.26
CA ILE A 112 -10.10 3.84 -10.15
C ILE A 112 -11.02 5.07 -10.18
N SER A 113 -11.76 5.27 -9.10
CA SER A 113 -12.56 6.46 -8.86
C SER A 113 -11.75 7.53 -8.16
N ILE A 114 -11.70 8.73 -8.73
CA ILE A 114 -11.08 9.89 -8.10
C ILE A 114 -12.14 10.69 -7.35
N LYS A 115 -11.93 10.90 -6.05
CA LYS A 115 -12.86 11.57 -5.15
C LYS A 115 -12.20 12.74 -4.42
N GLU A 116 -13.01 13.66 -3.92
CA GLU A 116 -12.60 14.76 -3.04
C GLU A 116 -11.41 15.57 -3.59
N VAL A 117 -11.49 15.95 -4.87
CA VAL A 117 -10.43 16.72 -5.51
C VAL A 117 -10.33 18.11 -4.87
N ARG A 118 -9.13 18.46 -4.41
CA ARG A 118 -8.82 19.76 -3.80
C ARG A 118 -7.57 20.34 -4.42
N VAL A 119 -7.70 21.57 -4.91
CA VAL A 119 -6.56 22.31 -5.46
C VAL A 119 -5.99 23.22 -4.36
N LYS A 120 -4.70 23.07 -4.11
CA LYS A 120 -3.89 23.97 -3.28
C LYS A 120 -2.56 24.20 -3.99
N TYR A 121 -2.51 25.29 -4.75
CA TYR A 121 -1.34 25.60 -5.59
C TYR A 121 -0.02 25.41 -4.81
N PRO A 122 0.99 24.78 -5.40
CA PRO A 122 1.05 24.24 -6.77
C PRO A 122 0.57 22.78 -6.93
N TYR A 123 -0.23 22.26 -6.01
CA TYR A 123 -0.63 20.84 -5.94
C TYR A 123 -2.13 20.65 -6.17
N ILE A 124 -2.46 19.49 -6.71
CA ILE A 124 -3.80 18.91 -6.69
C ILE A 124 -3.79 17.65 -5.85
N TYR A 125 -4.71 17.55 -4.90
CA TYR A 125 -4.88 16.43 -3.98
C TYR A 125 -6.20 15.73 -4.26
N CYS A 126 -6.23 14.41 -4.11
CA CYS A 126 -7.47 13.65 -4.19
C CYS A 126 -7.36 12.34 -3.42
N TRP A 127 -8.49 11.68 -3.28
CA TRP A 127 -8.57 10.29 -2.87
C TRP A 127 -8.79 9.42 -4.11
N ALA A 128 -7.98 8.41 -4.27
CA ALA A 128 -8.19 7.36 -5.24
C ALA A 128 -8.86 6.17 -4.55
N GLU A 129 -9.96 5.69 -5.11
CA GLU A 129 -10.77 4.60 -4.57
C GLU A 129 -10.87 3.46 -5.56
N TYR A 130 -10.80 2.25 -5.05
CA TYR A 130 -10.99 1.01 -5.79
C TYR A 130 -11.91 0.07 -5.01
N ASN A 131 -12.88 -0.52 -5.71
CA ASN A 131 -13.82 -1.46 -5.11
C ASN A 131 -13.27 -2.89 -5.24
N LEU A 132 -12.96 -3.49 -4.09
CA LEU A 132 -12.46 -4.86 -4.02
C LEU A 132 -13.56 -5.87 -4.34
N SER A 133 -13.23 -6.86 -5.15
CA SER A 133 -14.02 -8.07 -5.32
C SER A 133 -13.98 -8.94 -4.05
N ASN A 134 -14.85 -9.94 -3.96
CA ASN A 134 -14.88 -10.87 -2.82
C ASN A 134 -13.53 -11.60 -2.65
N ASP A 135 -12.93 -12.02 -3.76
CA ASP A 135 -11.66 -12.74 -3.76
C ASP A 135 -10.50 -11.84 -3.32
N GLU A 136 -10.50 -10.57 -3.71
CA GLU A 136 -9.51 -9.58 -3.28
C GLU A 136 -9.63 -9.27 -1.79
N VAL A 137 -10.85 -9.16 -1.26
CA VAL A 137 -11.09 -9.00 0.18
C VAL A 137 -10.55 -10.22 0.94
N ALA A 138 -10.83 -11.44 0.48
CA ALA A 138 -10.33 -12.66 1.10
C ALA A 138 -8.79 -12.71 1.08
N ARG A 139 -8.18 -12.38 -0.06
CA ARG A 139 -6.72 -12.30 -0.22
C ARG A 139 -6.11 -11.25 0.71
N HIS A 140 -6.67 -10.06 0.76
CA HIS A 140 -6.20 -8.99 1.64
C HIS A 140 -6.28 -9.40 3.13
N LYS A 141 -7.38 -10.06 3.54
CA LYS A 141 -7.52 -10.60 4.89
C LYS A 141 -6.46 -11.66 5.22
N SER A 142 -6.08 -12.51 4.27
CA SER A 142 -5.05 -13.53 4.50
C SER A 142 -3.67 -12.95 4.83
N TRP A 143 -3.37 -11.73 4.38
CA TRP A 143 -2.13 -11.02 4.73
C TRP A 143 -2.12 -10.46 6.15
N GLN A 144 -3.28 -10.37 6.80
CA GLN A 144 -3.39 -9.92 8.20
C GLN A 144 -3.06 -11.03 9.20
N ASP A 145 -2.78 -12.24 8.73
CA ASP A 145 -2.36 -13.37 9.54
C ASP A 145 -1.05 -13.06 10.30
N LEU A 146 -0.94 -13.56 11.54
CA LEU A 146 0.23 -13.35 12.40
C LEU A 146 1.55 -13.88 11.83
N LYS A 147 1.47 -14.77 10.83
CA LYS A 147 2.65 -15.31 10.14
C LYS A 147 3.40 -14.23 9.32
N TYR A 148 2.70 -13.20 8.84
CA TYR A 148 3.32 -12.13 8.06
C TYR A 148 3.81 -11.01 8.97
N LYS A 149 5.07 -10.62 8.78
CA LYS A 149 5.66 -9.53 9.57
C LYS A 149 5.38 -8.19 8.94
N SER A 150 5.11 -7.19 9.79
CA SER A 150 5.01 -5.81 9.35
C SER A 150 6.37 -5.16 9.38
N ILE A 151 6.76 -4.52 8.27
CA ILE A 151 8.02 -3.80 8.09
C ILE A 151 7.76 -2.38 7.58
N LYS A 152 8.69 -1.47 7.86
CA LYS A 152 8.59 -0.07 7.41
C LYS A 152 9.80 0.30 6.59
N GLY A 153 9.58 1.13 5.57
CA GLY A 153 10.64 1.66 4.73
C GLY A 153 10.46 3.13 4.42
N ARG A 154 11.59 3.76 4.11
CA ARG A 154 11.67 5.13 3.60
C ARG A 154 12.51 5.14 2.35
N GLY A 155 12.01 5.80 1.31
CA GLY A 155 12.69 5.86 0.03
C GLY A 155 12.68 7.24 -0.56
N GLU A 156 13.50 7.44 -1.58
CA GLU A 156 13.70 8.71 -2.23
C GLU A 156 13.65 8.57 -3.75
N GLY A 157 13.14 9.61 -4.42
CA GLY A 157 13.13 9.73 -5.87
C GLY A 157 13.34 11.18 -6.29
N LEU A 158 13.95 11.41 -7.44
CA LEU A 158 14.24 12.75 -7.91
C LEU A 158 12.96 13.46 -8.36
N ARG A 159 12.72 14.67 -7.88
CA ARG A 159 11.56 15.48 -8.24
C ARG A 159 11.53 15.78 -9.74
N LYS A 160 12.67 16.01 -10.37
CA LYS A 160 12.78 16.29 -11.81
C LYS A 160 12.19 15.18 -12.71
N ASN A 161 12.06 13.97 -12.19
CA ASN A 161 11.48 12.83 -12.89
C ASN A 161 9.95 12.73 -12.67
N GLU A 162 9.32 13.72 -12.04
CA GLU A 162 7.88 13.82 -11.81
C GLU A 162 7.23 12.49 -11.35
N THR A 163 6.26 11.96 -12.09
CA THR A 163 5.54 10.72 -11.74
C THR A 163 6.47 9.51 -11.60
N GLU A 164 7.50 9.40 -12.44
CA GLU A 164 8.51 8.34 -12.32
C GLU A 164 9.35 8.53 -11.05
N GLY A 165 9.65 9.77 -10.67
CA GLY A 165 10.31 10.08 -9.40
C GLY A 165 9.49 9.66 -8.18
N VAL A 166 8.17 9.86 -8.23
CA VAL A 166 7.24 9.37 -7.19
C VAL A 166 7.27 7.85 -7.09
N LYS A 167 7.13 7.14 -8.21
CA LYS A 167 7.18 5.66 -8.23
C LYS A 167 8.53 5.15 -7.74
N LYS A 168 9.63 5.75 -8.16
CA LYS A 168 10.99 5.41 -7.67
C LYS A 168 11.12 5.59 -6.18
N ALA A 169 10.54 6.66 -5.59
CA ALA A 169 10.55 6.85 -4.14
C ALA A 169 9.85 5.69 -3.40
N TYR A 170 8.69 5.25 -3.89
CA TYR A 170 7.99 4.09 -3.32
C TYR A 170 8.76 2.78 -3.49
N ILE A 171 9.29 2.53 -4.68
CA ILE A 171 10.10 1.32 -4.97
C ILE A 171 11.35 1.29 -4.09
N ASP A 172 12.04 2.42 -3.92
CA ASP A 172 13.20 2.52 -3.03
C ASP A 172 12.82 2.30 -1.56
N ALA A 173 11.65 2.80 -1.12
CA ALA A 173 11.13 2.56 0.22
C ALA A 173 10.87 1.06 0.46
N ILE A 174 10.24 0.38 -0.50
CA ILE A 174 9.98 -1.07 -0.46
C ILE A 174 11.31 -1.83 -0.39
N LYS A 175 12.25 -1.53 -1.29
CA LYS A 175 13.58 -2.15 -1.33
C LYS A 175 14.33 -2.01 -0.01
N LYS A 176 14.37 -0.80 0.56
CA LYS A 176 15.05 -0.53 1.84
C LYS A 176 14.37 -1.24 3.02
N ALA A 177 13.03 -1.37 3.00
CA ALA A 177 12.30 -2.13 4.01
C ALA A 177 12.69 -3.63 3.96
N ILE A 178 12.69 -4.22 2.76
CA ILE A 178 13.08 -5.61 2.52
C ILE A 178 14.53 -5.83 2.96
N HIS A 179 15.46 -4.96 2.54
CA HIS A 179 16.86 -5.04 2.92
C HIS A 179 17.05 -5.00 4.43
N SER A 180 16.41 -4.05 5.11
CA SER A 180 16.51 -3.91 6.56
C SER A 180 15.94 -5.11 7.30
N TYR A 181 14.89 -5.73 6.79
CA TYR A 181 14.32 -6.95 7.36
C TYR A 181 15.21 -8.17 7.10
N ALA A 182 15.68 -8.34 5.88
CA ALA A 182 16.56 -9.45 5.50
C ALA A 182 17.83 -9.50 6.36
N ARG A 183 18.43 -8.36 6.66
CA ARG A 183 19.61 -8.26 7.55
C ARG A 183 19.35 -8.67 9.00
N LYS A 184 18.09 -8.70 9.45
CA LYS A 184 17.73 -9.17 10.80
C LYS A 184 17.62 -10.69 10.85
N ILE A 185 17.19 -11.32 9.77
CA ILE A 185 16.97 -12.77 9.70
C ILE A 185 18.19 -13.52 9.17
N GLU A 186 18.99 -12.90 8.29
CA GLU A 186 20.19 -13.48 7.72
C GLU A 186 21.40 -12.56 7.93
N LYS A 187 22.36 -13.03 8.72
CA LYS A 187 23.59 -12.28 9.05
C LYS A 187 24.58 -12.27 7.89
N ASN A 188 24.66 -13.39 7.17
CA ASN A 188 25.49 -13.50 5.98
C ASN A 188 24.78 -12.83 4.81
N ARG A 189 25.52 -12.16 3.94
CA ARG A 189 24.93 -11.59 2.72
C ARG A 189 24.46 -12.72 1.82
N PRO A 190 23.16 -12.84 1.53
CA PRO A 190 22.67 -13.83 0.57
C PRO A 190 23.01 -13.41 -0.85
N LYS A 191 23.01 -14.37 -1.75
CA LYS A 191 23.11 -14.12 -3.19
C LYS A 191 21.83 -13.45 -3.69
N GLU A 192 20.69 -13.97 -3.24
CA GLU A 192 19.38 -13.50 -3.66
C GLU A 192 18.33 -13.72 -2.55
N ILE A 193 17.33 -12.87 -2.51
CA ILE A 193 16.17 -12.97 -1.62
C ILE A 193 14.92 -12.87 -2.47
N ILE A 194 14.08 -13.89 -2.40
CA ILE A 194 12.83 -13.98 -3.16
C ILE A 194 11.67 -13.95 -2.18
N GLY A 195 10.64 -13.17 -2.49
CA GLY A 195 9.48 -13.08 -1.61
C GLY A 195 8.35 -12.26 -2.20
N GLU A 196 7.43 -11.92 -1.31
CA GLU A 196 6.25 -11.11 -1.62
C GLU A 196 6.07 -10.03 -0.57
N VAL A 197 5.51 -8.90 -1.00
CA VAL A 197 5.11 -7.78 -0.13
C VAL A 197 3.73 -7.28 -0.49
N LEU A 198 2.98 -6.84 0.52
CA LEU A 198 1.72 -6.12 0.35
C LEU A 198 1.80 -4.80 1.12
N ILE A 199 1.31 -3.71 0.53
CA ILE A 199 1.18 -2.44 1.25
C ILE A 199 0.09 -2.59 2.32
N LYS A 200 0.47 -2.41 3.59
CA LYS A 200 -0.40 -2.62 4.73
C LYS A 200 -1.35 -1.44 4.99
N SER A 201 -0.86 -0.24 4.80
CA SER A 201 -1.59 1.01 5.08
C SER A 201 -1.26 2.07 4.05
N SER A 202 -2.12 3.08 3.93
CA SER A 202 -1.90 4.19 3.00
C SER A 202 -0.51 4.80 3.18
N PRO A 203 0.33 4.78 2.15
CA PRO A 203 1.68 5.33 2.23
C PRO A 203 1.65 6.84 2.27
N ARG A 204 2.75 7.43 2.74
CA ARG A 204 2.92 8.88 2.77
C ARG A 204 3.96 9.30 1.74
N LEU A 205 3.71 10.45 1.11
CA LEU A 205 4.61 11.06 0.15
C LEU A 205 4.83 12.52 0.50
N PHE A 206 6.08 12.94 0.57
CA PHE A 206 6.51 14.32 0.80
C PHE A 206 7.38 14.77 -0.35
N CYS A 207 7.39 16.08 -0.61
CA CYS A 207 8.36 16.69 -1.52
C CYS A 207 9.19 17.72 -0.75
N THR A 208 10.51 17.50 -0.70
CA THR A 208 11.44 18.41 0.01
C THR A 208 12.82 18.37 -0.64
N SER A 209 13.45 19.54 -0.74
CA SER A 209 14.84 19.68 -1.25
C SER A 209 15.05 18.99 -2.62
N GLY A 210 14.09 19.09 -3.52
CA GLY A 210 14.19 18.51 -4.86
C GLY A 210 14.03 16.98 -4.90
N LEU A 211 13.56 16.37 -3.80
CA LEU A 211 13.31 14.93 -3.68
C LEU A 211 11.88 14.63 -3.29
N PHE A 212 11.31 13.58 -3.86
CA PHE A 212 10.18 12.87 -3.30
C PHE A 212 10.69 11.93 -2.23
N LYS A 213 10.06 11.96 -1.06
CA LYS A 213 10.34 11.05 0.06
C LYS A 213 9.08 10.26 0.35
N ALA A 214 9.17 8.94 0.22
CA ALA A 214 8.07 8.02 0.49
C ALA A 214 8.28 7.30 1.82
N GLU A 215 7.21 7.18 2.61
CA GLU A 215 7.16 6.32 3.80
C GLU A 215 6.08 5.26 3.56
N ILE A 216 6.43 4.00 3.82
CA ILE A 216 5.56 2.86 3.54
C ILE A 216 5.61 1.84 4.67
N GLU A 217 4.50 1.22 4.95
CA GLU A 217 4.38 0.06 5.83
C GLU A 217 3.89 -1.13 5.01
N LEU A 218 4.57 -2.27 5.14
CA LEU A 218 4.36 -3.46 4.33
C LEU A 218 4.17 -4.69 5.20
N TYR A 219 3.34 -5.63 4.75
CA TYR A 219 3.50 -7.03 5.11
C TYR A 219 4.55 -7.67 4.22
N ILE A 220 5.36 -8.57 4.77
CA ILE A 220 6.40 -9.30 4.03
C ILE A 220 6.29 -10.81 4.24
N ASN A 221 6.49 -11.53 3.16
CA ASN A 221 6.61 -12.99 3.11
C ASN A 221 7.89 -13.35 2.34
N ILE A 222 8.95 -13.73 3.04
CA ILE A 222 10.16 -14.26 2.41
C ILE A 222 9.88 -15.71 2.03
N LYS A 223 9.99 -16.04 0.74
CA LYS A 223 9.81 -17.39 0.20
C LYS A 223 11.13 -18.15 0.20
N GLU A 224 12.21 -17.47 -0.18
CA GLU A 224 13.52 -18.09 -0.34
C GLU A 224 14.65 -17.11 -0.04
N ILE A 225 15.69 -17.60 0.58
CA ILE A 225 16.98 -16.91 0.73
C ILE A 225 18.04 -17.81 0.13
N VAL A 226 18.61 -17.42 -1.01
CA VAL A 226 19.64 -18.16 -1.71
C VAL A 226 21.01 -17.77 -1.16
N PRO A 227 21.75 -18.68 -0.51
CA PRO A 227 23.09 -18.38 -0.04
C PRO A 227 24.11 -18.41 -1.19
N TYR A 228 25.27 -17.80 -0.98
CA TYR A 228 26.41 -18.11 -1.83
C TYR A 228 26.93 -19.51 -1.48
N THR A 229 27.11 -20.35 -2.49
CA THR A 229 27.81 -21.63 -2.33
C THR A 229 29.28 -21.36 -2.01
N ALA A 230 29.79 -21.94 -0.93
CA ALA A 230 31.23 -22.00 -0.72
C ALA A 230 31.82 -23.01 -1.74
N PHE A 231 32.77 -22.55 -2.51
CA PHE A 231 33.64 -23.43 -3.34
C PHE A 231 34.88 -23.76 -2.53
#